data_5f86805b994cf98217863b3f7fde9cd2
#
_entry.id   5f86805b994cf98217863b3f7fde9cd2
#
_cell.length_a   1.000
_cell.length_b   1.000
_cell.length_c   1.000
_cell.angle_alpha   90.00
_cell.angle_beta   90.00
_cell.angle_gamma   90.00
#
_symmetry.space_group_name_H-M   'P 1'
#
loop_
_entity.id
_entity.type
_entity.pdbx_description
1 polymer ?
#
loop_
_entity_poly.entity_id
_entity_poly.type
_entity_poly.pdbx_seq_one_letter_code
_entity_poly.pdbx_strand_id
1 'polypeptide(L)'
;STPIKSSAASDVYKRQILVADGHKLAFQVINPFTGKPTRVTLVGFLDWKSTALVGYEIMLEENTQCIASALRNAIINLDMIPKVVYQDNGRAFRAKYFTDDKGFTELGFQGLYSKLGIETVFARPYNARAKVIERFFKEFQEGFEKLLPSYIGSSIQNKPAYMMRNEKFHKSLHNEYVPTIEETIKMIDMWLRFKNSQPCPNALDKTVAEVLEERKRQNIDINALDDLMLATEVKTIQRNGIRFLNCDYFDERLYGFKSKVLIKYNLFDLTSIKVYTPKGEYLCTAEHVTET
;
A
#
# COMPACT_ATOMS: atom_id res chain seq x y z
N SER A 1 30.17 38.18 -1.62
CA SER A 1 28.87 37.61 -2.02
C SER A 1 28.59 36.37 -1.20
N THR A 2 27.69 36.50 -0.22
CA THR A 2 27.21 35.41 0.65
C THR A 2 26.26 34.52 -0.17
N PRO A 3 26.44 33.19 -0.18
CA PRO A 3 25.49 32.32 -0.85
C PRO A 3 24.19 32.33 -0.06
N ILE A 4 23.11 32.71 -0.73
CA ILE A 4 21.73 32.55 -0.24
C ILE A 4 21.51 31.05 -0.05
N LYS A 5 21.68 30.56 1.18
CA LYS A 5 21.19 29.21 1.55
C LYS A 5 19.67 29.25 1.43
N SER A 6 19.20 28.62 0.40
CA SER A 6 17.80 28.57 0.01
C SER A 6 16.95 28.08 1.19
N SER A 7 16.05 28.93 1.66
CA SER A 7 14.99 28.59 2.61
C SER A 7 14.15 27.40 2.14
N ALA A 8 14.07 27.16 0.84
CA ALA A 8 13.42 26.01 0.24
C ALA A 8 14.03 24.66 0.65
N ALA A 9 15.36 24.56 0.85
CA ALA A 9 15.98 23.34 1.32
C ALA A 9 15.62 23.05 2.79
N SER A 10 15.53 24.09 3.62
CA SER A 10 15.12 23.98 5.02
C SER A 10 13.64 23.58 5.18
N ASP A 11 12.76 24.02 4.28
CA ASP A 11 11.34 23.66 4.32
C ASP A 11 11.06 22.25 3.82
N VAL A 12 11.87 21.72 2.90
CA VAL A 12 11.79 20.32 2.46
C VAL A 12 12.14 19.36 3.60
N TYR A 13 13.08 19.72 4.48
CA TYR A 13 13.43 18.93 5.67
C TYR A 13 12.34 18.93 6.76
N LYS A 14 11.42 19.88 6.74
CA LYS A 14 10.30 19.95 7.70
C LYS A 14 9.06 19.18 7.25
N ARG A 15 9.01 18.71 6.00
CA ARG A 15 7.86 17.98 5.44
C ARG A 15 8.09 16.48 5.62
N GLN A 16 7.08 15.80 6.19
CA GLN A 16 7.09 14.33 6.20
C GLN A 16 6.95 13.82 4.77
N ILE A 17 7.96 13.13 4.30
CA ILE A 17 8.00 12.56 2.96
C ILE A 17 8.03 11.04 3.07
N LEU A 18 7.08 10.39 2.42
CA LEU A 18 7.10 8.94 2.24
C LEU A 18 7.55 8.60 0.83
N VAL A 19 8.29 7.51 0.71
CA VAL A 19 8.66 6.89 -0.56
C VAL A 19 7.96 5.56 -0.64
N ALA A 20 7.19 5.35 -1.71
CA ALA A 20 6.43 4.12 -1.92
C ALA A 20 6.96 3.34 -3.12
N ASP A 21 7.11 2.05 -2.95
CA ASP A 21 7.52 1.13 -4.01
C ASP A 21 7.07 -0.30 -3.71
N GLY A 22 7.10 -1.15 -4.73
CA GLY A 22 6.83 -2.59 -4.63
C GLY A 22 8.12 -3.40 -4.76
N HIS A 23 8.33 -4.33 -3.84
CA HIS A 23 9.45 -5.26 -3.85
C HIS A 23 8.95 -6.71 -4.02
N LYS A 24 9.32 -7.33 -5.11
CA LYS A 24 9.00 -8.76 -5.32
C LYS A 24 9.87 -9.61 -4.43
N LEU A 25 9.27 -10.29 -3.45
CA LEU A 25 9.99 -11.10 -2.49
C LEU A 25 10.78 -12.22 -3.17
N ALA A 26 12.00 -12.45 -2.72
CA ALA A 26 12.89 -13.46 -3.25
C ALA A 26 12.66 -14.85 -2.62
N PHE A 27 11.61 -15.03 -1.87
CA PHE A 27 11.13 -16.30 -1.31
C PHE A 27 9.65 -16.49 -1.64
N GLN A 28 9.16 -17.71 -1.44
CA GLN A 28 7.76 -18.07 -1.68
C GLN A 28 6.97 -18.07 -0.38
N VAL A 29 5.69 -17.80 -0.51
CA VAL A 29 4.69 -17.95 0.56
C VAL A 29 3.54 -18.81 0.07
N ILE A 30 2.77 -19.39 1.00
CA ILE A 30 1.56 -20.13 0.66
C ILE A 30 0.47 -19.15 0.22
N ASN A 31 -0.02 -19.33 -1.00
CA ASN A 31 -1.20 -18.61 -1.48
C ASN A 31 -2.43 -19.07 -0.70
N PRO A 32 -3.12 -18.19 0.03
CA PRO A 32 -4.25 -18.56 0.89
C PRO A 32 -5.46 -19.11 0.11
N PHE A 33 -5.55 -18.83 -1.20
CA PHE A 33 -6.65 -19.27 -2.04
C PHE A 33 -6.39 -20.61 -2.72
N THR A 34 -5.14 -20.91 -3.07
CA THR A 34 -4.77 -22.13 -3.82
C THR A 34 -4.01 -23.14 -2.97
N GLY A 35 -3.53 -22.75 -1.78
CA GLY A 35 -2.67 -23.59 -0.95
C GLY A 35 -1.28 -23.88 -1.53
N LYS A 36 -0.91 -23.26 -2.66
CA LYS A 36 0.35 -23.51 -3.36
C LYS A 36 1.38 -22.43 -3.07
N PRO A 37 2.69 -22.79 -3.05
CA PRO A 37 3.76 -21.81 -2.96
C PRO A 37 3.72 -20.84 -4.15
N THR A 38 3.78 -19.54 -3.85
CA THR A 38 3.77 -18.48 -4.85
C THR A 38 4.72 -17.35 -4.47
N ARG A 39 5.20 -16.59 -5.45
CA ARG A 39 5.94 -15.36 -5.21
C ARG A 39 4.96 -14.21 -5.04
N VAL A 40 5.21 -13.39 -4.04
CA VAL A 40 4.38 -12.23 -3.71
C VAL A 40 5.20 -10.95 -3.77
N THR A 41 4.51 -9.82 -3.76
CA THR A 41 5.12 -8.50 -3.75
C THR A 41 4.80 -7.82 -2.41
N LEU A 42 5.83 -7.27 -1.76
CA LEU A 42 5.66 -6.35 -0.65
C LEU A 42 5.54 -4.95 -1.22
N VAL A 43 4.42 -4.27 -0.96
CA VAL A 43 4.28 -2.83 -1.19
C VAL A 43 4.55 -2.10 0.11
N GLY A 44 5.43 -1.09 0.08
CA GLY A 44 5.83 -0.40 1.29
C GLY A 44 5.88 1.11 1.14
N PHE A 45 5.63 1.79 2.26
CA PHE A 45 5.81 3.22 2.45
C PHE A 45 6.93 3.44 3.45
N LEU A 46 8.02 4.03 3.00
CA LEU A 46 9.22 4.31 3.77
C LEU A 46 9.29 5.79 4.13
N ASP A 47 9.53 6.09 5.40
CA ASP A 47 9.84 7.47 5.80
C ASP A 47 11.24 7.86 5.34
N TRP A 48 11.32 8.91 4.54
CA TRP A 48 12.58 9.33 3.94
C TRP A 48 13.61 9.82 4.94
N LYS A 49 13.18 10.44 6.03
CA LYS A 49 14.08 10.99 7.06
C LYS A 49 14.69 9.90 7.92
N SER A 50 13.88 9.03 8.49
CA SER A 50 14.32 7.95 9.40
C SER A 50 14.76 6.68 8.67
N THR A 51 14.35 6.50 7.42
CA THR A 51 14.48 5.26 6.65
C THR A 51 13.68 4.08 7.22
N ALA A 52 12.71 4.34 8.09
CA ALA A 52 11.80 3.33 8.62
C ALA A 52 10.72 2.98 7.59
N LEU A 53 10.45 1.69 7.41
CA LEU A 53 9.26 1.22 6.71
C LEU A 53 8.06 1.35 7.65
N VAL A 54 7.21 2.34 7.40
CA VAL A 54 6.14 2.72 8.33
C VAL A 54 4.79 2.10 8.00
N GLY A 55 4.62 1.61 6.78
CA GLY A 55 3.45 0.85 6.37
C GLY A 55 3.78 -0.07 5.22
N TYR A 56 3.25 -1.28 5.23
CA TYR A 56 3.43 -2.24 4.15
C TYR A 56 2.27 -3.22 4.08
N GLU A 57 2.12 -3.84 2.93
CA GLU A 57 1.25 -4.99 2.70
C GLU A 57 1.91 -6.00 1.78
N ILE A 58 1.43 -7.25 1.86
CA ILE A 58 1.85 -8.32 0.96
C ILE A 58 0.74 -8.57 -0.04
N MET A 59 1.07 -8.45 -1.34
CA MET A 59 0.13 -8.66 -2.44
C MET A 59 0.50 -9.92 -3.23
N LEU A 60 -0.51 -10.72 -3.54
CA LEU A 60 -0.37 -11.83 -4.50
C LEU A 60 -0.15 -11.30 -5.91
N GLU A 61 -0.94 -10.29 -6.28
CA GLU A 61 -0.84 -9.51 -7.50
C GLU A 61 -0.93 -8.03 -7.15
N GLU A 62 -0.36 -7.19 -8.02
CA GLU A 62 -0.41 -5.74 -7.86
C GLU A 62 -1.86 -5.25 -7.87
N ASN A 63 -2.33 -4.69 -6.77
CA ASN A 63 -3.69 -4.18 -6.64
C ASN A 63 -3.77 -2.92 -5.77
N THR A 64 -4.79 -2.13 -6.05
CA THR A 64 -5.08 -0.86 -5.37
C THR A 64 -5.41 -1.05 -3.89
N GLN A 65 -6.09 -2.13 -3.53
CA GLN A 65 -6.52 -2.40 -2.16
C GLN A 65 -5.33 -2.59 -1.21
N CYS A 66 -4.32 -3.35 -1.61
CA CYS A 66 -3.11 -3.55 -0.81
C CYS A 66 -2.29 -2.27 -0.65
N ILE A 67 -2.17 -1.47 -1.72
CA ILE A 67 -1.49 -0.18 -1.66
C ILE A 67 -2.22 0.78 -0.72
N ALA A 68 -3.55 0.84 -0.79
CA ALA A 68 -4.37 1.65 0.12
C ALA A 68 -4.23 1.20 1.57
N SER A 69 -4.21 -0.10 1.83
CA SER A 69 -3.96 -0.66 3.16
C SER A 69 -2.58 -0.30 3.69
N ALA A 70 -1.55 -0.40 2.86
CA ALA A 70 -0.19 -0.02 3.24
C ALA A 70 -0.09 1.49 3.58
N LEU A 71 -0.75 2.36 2.82
CA LEU A 71 -0.83 3.80 3.11
C LEU A 71 -1.59 4.07 4.41
N ARG A 72 -2.73 3.42 4.61
CA ARG A 72 -3.51 3.53 5.85
C ARG A 72 -2.68 3.14 7.07
N ASN A 73 -2.00 2.01 6.99
CA ASN A 73 -1.11 1.55 8.05
C ASN A 73 0.03 2.55 8.31
N ALA A 74 0.61 3.11 7.26
CA ALA A 74 1.64 4.14 7.38
C ALA A 74 1.13 5.39 8.12
N ILE A 75 -0.06 5.89 7.77
CA ILE A 75 -0.67 7.06 8.42
C ILE A 75 -0.97 6.78 9.90
N ILE A 76 -1.51 5.60 10.22
CA ILE A 76 -1.82 5.21 11.60
C ILE A 76 -0.53 5.05 12.42
N ASN A 77 0.48 4.36 11.88
CA ASN A 77 1.76 4.15 12.57
C ASN A 77 2.54 5.45 12.77
N LEU A 78 2.46 6.37 11.82
CA LEU A 78 3.04 7.70 11.95
C LEU A 78 2.23 8.59 12.90
N ASP A 79 0.95 8.32 13.07
CA ASP A 79 -0.01 9.22 13.71
C ASP A 79 -0.04 10.60 13.05
N MET A 80 0.16 10.63 11.73
CA MET A 80 0.10 11.84 10.91
C MET A 80 -0.10 11.52 9.44
N ILE A 81 -0.69 12.49 8.71
CA ILE A 81 -0.80 12.43 7.24
C ILE A 81 0.49 13.01 6.65
N PRO A 82 1.21 12.27 5.78
CA PRO A 82 2.42 12.77 5.15
C PRO A 82 2.11 13.96 4.23
N LYS A 83 3.05 14.85 4.08
CA LYS A 83 2.89 16.01 3.16
C LYS A 83 3.15 15.63 1.71
N VAL A 84 4.06 14.69 1.49
CA VAL A 84 4.50 14.30 0.15
C VAL A 84 4.65 12.79 0.09
N VAL A 85 4.18 12.18 -0.99
CA VAL A 85 4.44 10.79 -1.35
C VAL A 85 5.18 10.76 -2.69
N TYR A 86 6.37 10.18 -2.66
CA TYR A 86 7.10 9.76 -3.85
C TYR A 86 6.74 8.32 -4.17
N GLN A 87 6.31 8.04 -5.38
CA GLN A 87 5.92 6.69 -5.78
C GLN A 87 6.37 6.35 -7.19
N ASP A 88 6.43 5.05 -7.47
CA ASP A 88 6.67 4.54 -8.81
C ASP A 88 5.50 4.85 -9.77
N ASN A 89 5.79 4.75 -11.07
CA ASN A 89 4.81 4.91 -12.15
C ASN A 89 3.96 3.66 -12.42
N GLY A 90 4.00 2.66 -11.54
CA GLY A 90 3.21 1.45 -11.65
C GLY A 90 1.70 1.70 -11.78
N ARG A 91 1.00 0.82 -12.49
CA ARG A 91 -0.44 0.98 -12.77
C ARG A 91 -1.29 1.15 -11.51
N ALA A 92 -1.04 0.32 -10.50
CA ALA A 92 -1.82 0.35 -9.27
C ALA A 92 -1.60 1.62 -8.46
N PHE A 93 -0.36 2.16 -8.46
CA PHE A 93 -0.06 3.47 -7.85
C PHE A 93 -0.72 4.64 -8.57
N ARG A 94 -0.97 4.51 -9.87
CA ARG A 94 -1.64 5.52 -10.70
C ARG A 94 -3.15 5.32 -10.82
N ALA A 95 -3.71 4.38 -10.07
CA ALA A 95 -5.15 4.12 -10.10
C ALA A 95 -5.96 5.39 -9.76
N LYS A 96 -7.13 5.53 -10.36
CA LYS A 96 -8.06 6.65 -10.12
C LYS A 96 -8.43 6.85 -8.65
N TYR A 97 -8.31 5.80 -7.86
CA TYR A 97 -8.52 5.87 -6.42
C TYR A 97 -7.52 6.80 -5.72
N PHE A 98 -6.25 6.83 -6.15
CA PHE A 98 -5.20 7.63 -5.55
C PHE A 98 -5.06 9.01 -6.19
N THR A 99 -5.16 9.08 -7.51
CA THR A 99 -4.88 10.26 -8.32
C THR A 99 -6.14 10.86 -8.90
N ASP A 100 -6.16 12.17 -9.07
CA ASP A 100 -7.25 12.86 -9.73
C ASP A 100 -7.35 12.42 -11.20
N ASP A 101 -8.56 12.05 -11.61
CA ASP A 101 -8.90 11.78 -13.00
C ASP A 101 -9.79 12.90 -13.52
N LYS A 102 -9.50 13.44 -14.69
CA LYS A 102 -10.23 14.58 -15.27
C LYS A 102 -11.74 14.30 -15.37
N GLY A 103 -12.14 13.10 -15.81
CA GLY A 103 -13.55 12.75 -15.92
C GLY A 103 -14.28 12.65 -14.59
N PHE A 104 -13.57 12.31 -13.51
CA PHE A 104 -14.13 12.28 -12.14
C PHE A 104 -14.08 13.65 -11.47
N THR A 105 -13.05 14.46 -11.75
CA THR A 105 -12.93 15.81 -11.20
C THR A 105 -14.04 16.72 -11.68
N GLU A 106 -14.46 16.58 -12.93
CA GLU A 106 -15.64 17.29 -13.49
C GLU A 106 -16.95 16.93 -12.77
N LEU A 107 -17.03 15.73 -12.17
CA LEU A 107 -18.15 15.28 -11.32
C LEU A 107 -17.95 15.60 -9.83
N GLY A 108 -16.88 16.32 -9.46
CA GLY A 108 -16.57 16.69 -8.08
C GLY A 108 -15.84 15.61 -7.26
N PHE A 109 -15.27 14.58 -7.90
CA PHE A 109 -14.49 13.55 -7.22
C PHE A 109 -13.01 13.86 -7.24
N GLN A 110 -12.39 13.64 -6.09
CA GLN A 110 -10.94 13.74 -5.91
C GLN A 110 -10.33 12.38 -5.64
N GLY A 111 -9.10 12.16 -6.11
CA GLY A 111 -8.29 11.02 -5.70
C GLY A 111 -7.94 11.08 -4.22
N LEU A 112 -7.57 9.94 -3.62
CA LEU A 112 -7.26 9.84 -2.21
C LEU A 112 -6.18 10.81 -1.76
N TYR A 113 -5.11 10.96 -2.54
CA TYR A 113 -4.04 11.88 -2.19
C TYR A 113 -4.51 13.33 -2.07
N SER A 114 -5.33 13.80 -3.01
CA SER A 114 -5.93 15.14 -2.94
C SER A 114 -6.84 15.30 -1.73
N LYS A 115 -7.68 14.30 -1.41
CA LYS A 115 -8.55 14.31 -0.23
C LYS A 115 -7.75 14.43 1.07
N LEU A 116 -6.61 13.79 1.15
CA LEU A 116 -5.71 13.80 2.31
C LEU A 116 -4.78 15.01 2.33
N GLY A 117 -4.77 15.84 1.29
CA GLY A 117 -3.84 16.96 1.16
C GLY A 117 -2.40 16.54 0.93
N ILE A 118 -2.18 15.36 0.34
CA ILE A 118 -0.86 14.80 0.03
C ILE A 118 -0.43 15.24 -1.37
N GLU A 119 0.73 15.88 -1.47
CA GLU A 119 1.39 16.13 -2.74
C GLU A 119 2.02 14.83 -3.27
N THR A 120 1.72 14.47 -4.50
CA THR A 120 2.25 13.25 -5.13
C THR A 120 3.32 13.61 -6.14
N VAL A 121 4.46 12.94 -6.04
CA VAL A 121 5.55 13.05 -7.01
C VAL A 121 5.84 11.68 -7.60
N PHE A 122 5.68 11.55 -8.91
CA PHE A 122 6.05 10.33 -9.62
C PHE A 122 7.56 10.28 -9.86
N ALA A 123 8.15 9.14 -9.58
CA ALA A 123 9.57 8.91 -9.79
C ALA A 123 9.92 9.12 -11.27
N ARG A 124 10.89 9.98 -11.53
CA ARG A 124 11.57 10.05 -12.83
C ARG A 124 12.81 9.16 -12.81
N PRO A 125 13.23 8.60 -13.93
CA PRO A 125 14.50 7.88 -14.01
C PRO A 125 15.63 8.74 -13.41
N TYR A 126 16.50 8.09 -12.62
CA TYR A 126 17.64 8.73 -11.93
C TYR A 126 17.32 9.65 -10.75
N ASN A 127 16.15 9.56 -10.14
CA ASN A 127 15.83 10.34 -8.95
C ASN A 127 16.53 9.79 -7.70
N ALA A 128 17.36 10.60 -7.05
CA ALA A 128 18.10 10.23 -5.85
C ALA A 128 17.18 9.81 -4.67
N ARG A 129 15.94 10.27 -4.65
CA ARG A 129 14.98 9.97 -3.58
C ARG A 129 14.41 8.54 -3.67
N ALA A 130 14.26 7.99 -4.87
CA ALA A 130 13.87 6.59 -5.06
C ALA A 130 14.94 5.62 -4.55
N LYS A 131 16.22 6.02 -4.58
CA LYS A 131 17.34 5.18 -4.11
C LYS A 131 17.27 4.80 -2.62
N VAL A 132 16.53 5.54 -1.81
CA VAL A 132 16.42 5.24 -0.37
C VAL A 132 15.62 3.96 -0.15
N ILE A 133 14.49 3.80 -0.83
CA ILE A 133 13.67 2.59 -0.72
C ILE A 133 14.34 1.40 -1.42
N GLU A 134 15.02 1.64 -2.55
CA GLU A 134 15.81 0.61 -3.23
C GLU A 134 16.92 0.06 -2.33
N ARG A 135 17.63 0.95 -1.60
CA ARG A 135 18.63 0.54 -0.62
C ARG A 135 18.00 -0.26 0.51
N PHE A 136 16.87 0.19 1.04
CA PHE A 136 16.14 -0.52 2.07
C PHE A 136 15.78 -1.94 1.63
N PHE A 137 15.22 -2.11 0.44
CA PHE A 137 14.88 -3.44 -0.08
C PHE A 137 16.11 -4.31 -0.34
N LYS A 138 17.22 -3.73 -0.73
CA LYS A 138 18.49 -4.47 -0.83
C LYS A 138 18.95 -4.98 0.53
N GLU A 139 18.93 -4.15 1.56
CA GLU A 139 19.27 -4.55 2.94
C GLU A 139 18.29 -5.60 3.47
N PHE A 140 17.00 -5.47 3.17
CA PHE A 140 15.97 -6.44 3.49
C PHE A 140 16.24 -7.79 2.83
N GLN A 141 16.60 -7.80 1.55
CA GLN A 141 16.95 -9.02 0.83
C GLN A 141 18.19 -9.69 1.44
N GLU A 142 19.23 -8.95 1.71
CA GLU A 142 20.49 -9.48 2.25
C GLU A 142 20.36 -9.97 3.71
N GLY A 143 19.67 -9.22 4.55
CA GLY A 143 19.59 -9.46 5.98
C GLY A 143 18.38 -10.28 6.43
N PHE A 144 17.40 -10.48 5.57
CA PHE A 144 16.18 -11.22 5.89
C PHE A 144 15.86 -12.30 4.87
N GLU A 145 15.61 -11.95 3.60
CA GLU A 145 15.11 -12.92 2.62
C GLU A 145 16.06 -14.09 2.37
N LYS A 146 17.37 -13.82 2.28
CA LYS A 146 18.39 -14.85 2.05
C LYS A 146 18.51 -15.87 3.20
N LEU A 147 18.04 -15.51 4.39
CA LEU A 147 18.09 -16.40 5.56
C LEU A 147 16.90 -17.36 5.62
N LEU A 148 15.87 -17.16 4.81
CA LEU A 148 14.69 -17.99 4.82
C LEU A 148 14.89 -19.30 4.05
N PRO A 149 14.39 -20.45 4.56
CA PRO A 149 14.45 -21.74 3.86
C PRO A 149 13.75 -21.73 2.51
N SER A 150 12.72 -20.90 2.36
CA SER A 150 11.95 -20.75 1.11
C SER A 150 12.55 -19.73 0.13
N TYR A 151 13.77 -19.27 0.37
CA TYR A 151 14.49 -18.37 -0.54
C TYR A 151 14.77 -19.03 -1.90
N ILE A 152 14.36 -18.38 -2.98
CA ILE A 152 14.53 -18.87 -4.35
C ILE A 152 15.43 -17.96 -5.21
N GLY A 153 15.86 -16.85 -4.67
CA GLY A 153 16.60 -15.81 -5.38
C GLY A 153 15.73 -14.80 -6.12
N SER A 154 16.25 -13.60 -6.28
CA SER A 154 15.59 -12.51 -7.01
C SER A 154 15.63 -12.71 -8.52
N SER A 155 16.63 -13.45 -9.03
CA SER A 155 16.80 -13.77 -10.45
C SER A 155 17.42 -15.16 -10.63
N ILE A 156 17.42 -15.67 -11.86
CA ILE A 156 18.09 -16.94 -12.21
C ILE A 156 19.58 -16.92 -11.82
N GLN A 157 20.23 -15.77 -11.93
CA GLN A 157 21.65 -15.60 -11.59
C GLN A 157 21.90 -15.65 -10.06
N ASN A 158 20.90 -15.33 -9.26
CA ASN A 158 20.98 -15.29 -7.80
C ASN A 158 20.42 -16.55 -7.14
N LYS A 159 20.15 -17.61 -7.89
CA LYS A 159 19.76 -18.90 -7.32
C LYS A 159 20.88 -19.43 -6.41
N PRO A 160 20.56 -19.87 -5.19
CA PRO A 160 21.56 -20.50 -4.33
C PRO A 160 22.22 -21.70 -5.03
N ALA A 161 23.54 -21.81 -4.93
CA ALA A 161 24.31 -22.87 -5.59
C ALA A 161 23.85 -24.30 -5.22
N TYR A 162 23.30 -24.48 -4.01
CA TYR A 162 22.75 -25.78 -3.58
C TYR A 162 21.47 -26.17 -4.33
N MET A 163 20.63 -25.20 -4.74
CA MET A 163 19.45 -25.46 -5.56
C MET A 163 19.79 -25.96 -6.95
N MET A 164 20.99 -25.64 -7.44
CA MET A 164 21.47 -26.10 -8.74
C MET A 164 22.01 -27.54 -8.69
N ARG A 165 22.43 -28.02 -7.51
CA ARG A 165 23.08 -29.36 -7.36
C ARG A 165 22.11 -30.50 -7.11
N ASN A 166 20.98 -30.24 -6.44
CA ASN A 166 19.99 -31.27 -6.13
C ASN A 166 18.57 -30.68 -6.04
N GLU A 167 17.98 -30.44 -7.20
CA GLU A 167 16.68 -29.75 -7.31
C GLU A 167 15.54 -30.51 -6.60
N LYS A 168 15.53 -31.84 -6.65
CA LYS A 168 14.48 -32.66 -6.03
C LYS A 168 14.51 -32.60 -4.52
N PHE A 169 15.69 -32.70 -3.93
CA PHE A 169 15.86 -32.61 -2.48
C PHE A 169 15.50 -31.22 -1.96
N HIS A 170 15.95 -30.18 -2.65
CA HIS A 170 15.65 -28.79 -2.26
C HIS A 170 14.19 -28.42 -2.48
N LYS A 171 13.53 -28.95 -3.50
CA LYS A 171 12.06 -28.81 -3.64
C LYS A 171 11.31 -29.44 -2.49
N SER A 172 11.73 -30.59 -2.00
CA SER A 172 11.08 -31.24 -0.84
C SER A 172 11.22 -30.39 0.41
N LEU A 173 12.45 -29.98 0.76
CA LEU A 173 12.69 -29.10 1.91
C LEU A 173 12.00 -27.73 1.76
N HIS A 174 12.03 -27.16 0.56
CA HIS A 174 11.40 -25.89 0.28
C HIS A 174 9.89 -25.94 0.54
N ASN A 175 9.22 -26.99 0.04
CA ASN A 175 7.77 -27.14 0.23
C ASN A 175 7.37 -27.33 1.70
N GLU A 176 8.25 -27.90 2.52
CA GLU A 176 8.00 -28.12 3.95
C GLU A 176 8.09 -26.81 4.78
N TYR A 177 8.89 -25.86 4.33
CA TYR A 177 9.18 -24.63 5.08
C TYR A 177 8.69 -23.36 4.41
N VAL A 178 7.72 -23.44 3.50
CA VAL A 178 7.07 -22.26 2.91
C VAL A 178 6.11 -21.64 3.91
N PRO A 179 6.33 -20.39 4.34
CA PRO A 179 5.46 -19.73 5.32
C PRO A 179 4.13 -19.31 4.73
N THR A 180 3.13 -19.16 5.59
CA THR A 180 1.89 -18.44 5.25
C THR A 180 2.13 -16.93 5.16
N ILE A 181 1.15 -16.18 4.64
CA ILE A 181 1.22 -14.71 4.64
C ILE A 181 1.30 -14.16 6.07
N GLU A 182 0.51 -14.71 6.99
CA GLU A 182 0.51 -14.28 8.40
C GLU A 182 1.85 -14.52 9.10
N GLU A 183 2.44 -15.69 8.89
CA GLU A 183 3.77 -16.00 9.40
C GLU A 183 4.85 -15.08 8.81
N THR A 184 4.72 -14.78 7.52
CA THR A 184 5.61 -13.86 6.81
C THR A 184 5.53 -12.45 7.41
N ILE A 185 4.32 -11.95 7.67
CA ILE A 185 4.12 -10.64 8.31
C ILE A 185 4.77 -10.59 9.69
N LYS A 186 4.58 -11.63 10.51
CA LYS A 186 5.22 -11.71 11.84
C LYS A 186 6.73 -11.67 11.76
N MET A 187 7.33 -12.41 10.82
CA MET A 187 8.78 -12.42 10.61
C MET A 187 9.30 -11.06 10.11
N ILE A 188 8.58 -10.42 9.19
CA ILE A 188 8.92 -9.08 8.70
C ILE A 188 8.86 -8.07 9.83
N ASP A 189 7.81 -8.08 10.64
CA ASP A 189 7.65 -7.17 11.78
C ASP A 189 8.79 -7.33 12.80
N MET A 190 9.23 -8.55 13.07
CA MET A 190 10.39 -8.81 13.93
C MET A 190 11.67 -8.21 13.33
N TRP A 191 11.90 -8.42 12.05
CA TRP A 191 13.07 -7.86 11.37
C TRP A 191 13.03 -6.33 11.34
N LEU A 192 11.86 -5.72 11.11
CA LEU A 192 11.68 -4.27 11.13
C LEU A 192 12.00 -3.67 12.51
N ARG A 193 11.58 -4.33 13.61
CA ARG A 193 11.95 -3.90 14.96
C ARG A 193 13.46 -3.91 15.17
N PHE A 194 14.11 -4.97 14.73
CA PHE A 194 15.57 -5.04 14.76
C PHE A 194 16.19 -3.93 13.91
N LYS A 195 15.73 -3.75 12.67
CA LYS A 195 16.22 -2.69 11.76
C LYS A 195 16.05 -1.30 12.36
N ASN A 196 14.92 -1.03 12.99
CA ASN A 196 14.63 0.27 13.60
C ASN A 196 15.48 0.55 14.85
N SER A 197 16.06 -0.46 15.48
CA SER A 197 17.03 -0.32 16.59
C SER A 197 18.44 -0.03 16.12
N GLN A 198 18.72 -0.10 14.83
CA GLN A 198 20.05 0.16 14.26
C GLN A 198 20.26 1.67 14.03
N PRO A 199 21.52 2.12 13.90
CA PRO A 199 21.84 3.51 13.60
C PRO A 199 21.15 3.98 12.33
N CYS A 200 20.56 5.20 12.38
CA CYS A 200 19.94 5.81 11.22
C CYS A 200 21.00 6.29 10.21
N PRO A 201 20.91 5.95 8.93
CA PRO A 201 21.88 6.39 7.93
C PRO A 201 22.00 7.92 7.79
N ASN A 202 20.92 8.63 8.13
CA ASN A 202 20.87 10.10 8.04
C ASN A 202 21.21 10.82 9.37
N ALA A 203 21.39 10.07 10.46
CA ALA A 203 21.71 10.58 11.79
C ALA A 203 22.38 9.47 12.60
N LEU A 204 23.69 9.25 12.39
CA LEU A 204 24.42 8.09 12.91
C LEU A 204 24.52 8.02 14.44
N ASP A 205 24.26 9.12 15.14
CA ASP A 205 24.18 9.23 16.59
C ASP A 205 22.83 8.78 17.17
N LYS A 206 21.84 8.51 16.30
CA LYS A 206 20.49 8.07 16.67
C LYS A 206 20.10 6.80 15.95
N THR A 207 19.22 6.03 16.57
CA THR A 207 18.59 4.89 15.90
C THR A 207 17.50 5.35 14.92
N VAL A 208 17.12 4.47 14.00
CA VAL A 208 15.99 4.73 13.09
C VAL A 208 14.72 5.06 13.86
N ALA A 209 14.43 4.31 14.95
CA ALA A 209 13.28 4.55 15.81
C ALA A 209 13.32 5.94 16.48
N GLU A 210 14.48 6.37 17.01
CA GLU A 210 14.64 7.68 17.63
C GLU A 210 14.41 8.82 16.64
N VAL A 211 14.94 8.70 15.42
CA VAL A 211 14.69 9.69 14.35
C VAL A 211 13.21 9.72 13.95
N LEU A 212 12.55 8.57 13.90
CA LEU A 212 11.12 8.49 13.59
C LEU A 212 10.27 9.17 14.68
N GLU A 213 10.64 9.05 15.95
CA GLU A 213 9.91 9.68 17.07
C GLU A 213 10.00 11.21 17.09
N GLU A 214 10.91 11.82 16.35
CA GLU A 214 11.01 13.28 16.21
C GLU A 214 9.86 13.89 15.38
N ARG A 215 9.02 13.06 14.73
CA ARG A 215 7.90 13.52 13.93
C ARG A 215 6.84 14.22 14.78
N LYS A 216 6.14 15.17 14.18
CA LYS A 216 5.00 15.83 14.83
C LYS A 216 3.75 14.98 14.64
N ARG A 217 3.25 14.39 15.71
CA ARG A 217 2.00 13.63 15.72
C ARG A 217 0.78 14.55 15.58
N GLN A 218 -0.28 14.07 14.92
CA GLN A 218 -1.51 14.82 14.63
C GLN A 218 -2.71 14.28 15.38
N ASN A 219 -2.62 13.17 16.10
CA ASN A 219 -3.73 12.46 16.74
C ASN A 219 -4.82 12.10 15.72
N ILE A 220 -4.46 11.24 14.77
CA ILE A 220 -5.34 10.85 13.67
C ILE A 220 -6.60 10.16 14.20
N ASP A 221 -7.76 10.68 13.82
CA ASP A 221 -9.04 9.99 13.97
C ASP A 221 -9.17 8.91 12.89
N ILE A 222 -9.11 7.64 13.30
CA ILE A 222 -9.15 6.48 12.39
C ILE A 222 -10.50 6.44 11.64
N ASN A 223 -11.61 6.78 12.28
CA ASN A 223 -12.92 6.77 11.63
C ASN A 223 -13.00 7.85 10.53
N ALA A 224 -12.50 9.04 10.81
CA ALA A 224 -12.42 10.10 9.81
C ALA A 224 -11.47 9.74 8.66
N LEU A 225 -10.35 9.08 8.94
CA LEU A 225 -9.45 8.56 7.93
C LEU A 225 -10.14 7.52 7.04
N ASP A 226 -10.84 6.55 7.62
CA ASP A 226 -11.55 5.50 6.90
C ASP A 226 -12.66 6.09 6.01
N ASP A 227 -13.37 7.11 6.46
CA ASP A 227 -14.36 7.83 5.64
C ASP A 227 -13.72 8.53 4.42
N LEU A 228 -12.55 9.14 4.60
CA LEU A 228 -11.80 9.73 3.48
C LEU A 228 -11.28 8.68 2.50
N MET A 229 -11.00 7.47 2.97
CA MET A 229 -10.48 6.37 2.16
C MET A 229 -11.57 5.57 1.43
N LEU A 230 -12.86 5.92 1.55
CA LEU A 230 -13.91 5.31 0.75
C LEU A 230 -13.68 5.56 -0.73
N ALA A 231 -13.75 4.49 -1.51
CA ALA A 231 -13.69 4.57 -2.97
C ALA A 231 -15.06 4.97 -3.53
N THR A 232 -15.06 5.63 -4.69
CA THR A 232 -16.27 6.11 -5.34
C THR A 232 -16.30 5.68 -6.80
N GLU A 233 -17.43 5.17 -7.24
CA GLU A 233 -17.69 4.85 -8.64
C GLU A 233 -19.08 5.28 -9.08
N VAL A 234 -19.24 5.50 -10.39
CA VAL A 234 -20.56 5.70 -11.03
C VAL A 234 -21.09 4.36 -11.50
N LYS A 235 -22.30 4.00 -11.10
CA LYS A 235 -22.98 2.77 -11.52
C LYS A 235 -24.37 3.09 -12.02
N THR A 236 -24.89 2.21 -12.88
CA THR A 236 -26.30 2.27 -13.34
C THR A 236 -27.10 1.25 -12.54
N ILE A 237 -28.24 1.67 -12.01
CA ILE A 237 -29.17 0.76 -11.34
C ILE A 237 -29.79 -0.14 -12.38
N GLN A 238 -29.72 -1.44 -12.14
CA GLN A 238 -30.33 -2.49 -12.96
C GLN A 238 -31.59 -3.03 -12.25
N ARG A 239 -32.32 -3.91 -12.94
CA ARG A 239 -33.54 -4.50 -12.40
C ARG A 239 -33.35 -5.19 -11.03
N ASN A 240 -32.19 -5.79 -10.82
CA ASN A 240 -31.85 -6.54 -9.58
C ASN A 240 -30.93 -5.76 -8.65
N GLY A 241 -30.91 -4.42 -8.76
CA GLY A 241 -30.05 -3.57 -7.95
C GLY A 241 -28.82 -3.07 -8.68
N ILE A 242 -27.69 -2.97 -7.96
CA ILE A 242 -26.42 -2.45 -8.49
C ILE A 242 -25.44 -3.62 -8.59
N ARG A 243 -24.96 -3.90 -9.82
CA ARG A 243 -23.91 -4.88 -10.03
C ARG A 243 -22.53 -4.25 -9.88
N PHE A 244 -21.76 -4.77 -8.94
CA PHE A 244 -20.44 -4.28 -8.63
C PHE A 244 -19.51 -5.44 -8.21
N LEU A 245 -18.32 -5.54 -8.81
CA LEU A 245 -17.34 -6.60 -8.59
C LEU A 245 -17.94 -8.04 -8.66
N ASN A 246 -18.76 -8.27 -9.67
CA ASN A 246 -19.48 -9.53 -9.91
C ASN A 246 -20.51 -9.92 -8.82
N CYS A 247 -20.82 -9.02 -7.93
CA CYS A 247 -21.82 -9.16 -6.88
C CYS A 247 -23.00 -8.23 -7.15
N ASP A 248 -24.18 -8.61 -6.67
CA ASP A 248 -25.37 -7.79 -6.74
C ASP A 248 -25.65 -7.19 -5.37
N TYR A 249 -25.90 -5.88 -5.34
CA TYR A 249 -26.24 -5.11 -4.14
C TYR A 249 -27.64 -4.57 -4.28
N PHE A 250 -28.45 -4.72 -3.24
CA PHE A 250 -29.85 -4.34 -3.25
C PHE A 250 -30.26 -3.59 -2.00
N ASP A 251 -31.18 -2.63 -2.20
CA ASP A 251 -31.98 -1.98 -1.17
C ASP A 251 -33.32 -1.60 -1.78
N GLU A 252 -34.40 -1.70 -1.02
CA GLU A 252 -35.77 -1.43 -1.49
C GLU A 252 -35.93 -0.01 -2.07
N ARG A 253 -35.18 0.94 -1.56
CA ARG A 253 -35.19 2.34 -2.03
C ARG A 253 -34.62 2.54 -3.43
N LEU A 254 -33.93 1.53 -3.97
CA LEU A 254 -33.46 1.53 -5.38
C LEU A 254 -34.53 1.10 -6.37
N TYR A 255 -35.64 0.55 -5.89
CA TYR A 255 -36.72 0.06 -6.74
C TYR A 255 -37.35 1.22 -7.54
N GLY A 256 -37.44 1.04 -8.85
CA GLY A 256 -37.97 2.06 -9.73
C GLY A 256 -37.00 3.15 -10.22
N PHE A 257 -35.82 3.25 -9.63
CA PHE A 257 -34.77 4.13 -10.15
C PHE A 257 -34.07 3.50 -11.35
N LYS A 258 -34.05 4.21 -12.49
CA LYS A 258 -33.35 3.78 -13.72
C LYS A 258 -32.22 4.74 -14.11
N SER A 259 -31.62 5.40 -13.14
CA SER A 259 -30.62 6.43 -13.39
C SER A 259 -29.21 5.98 -12.95
N LYS A 260 -28.21 6.72 -13.38
CA LYS A 260 -26.86 6.61 -12.85
C LYS A 260 -26.85 7.10 -11.40
N VAL A 261 -26.10 6.39 -10.57
CA VAL A 261 -25.88 6.73 -9.15
C VAL A 261 -24.39 6.69 -8.85
N LEU A 262 -24.04 7.33 -7.75
CA LEU A 262 -22.70 7.24 -7.18
C LEU A 262 -22.72 6.19 -6.09
N ILE A 263 -21.74 5.30 -6.08
CA ILE A 263 -21.53 4.38 -4.98
C ILE A 263 -20.24 4.74 -4.25
N LYS A 264 -20.29 4.68 -2.93
CA LYS A 264 -19.11 4.72 -2.06
C LYS A 264 -18.98 3.40 -1.34
N TYR A 265 -17.78 2.85 -1.34
CA TYR A 265 -17.53 1.55 -0.76
C TYR A 265 -16.17 1.51 -0.06
N ASN A 266 -16.09 0.67 0.97
CA ASN A 266 -14.86 0.39 1.67
C ASN A 266 -14.10 -0.72 0.92
N LEU A 267 -12.86 -0.46 0.52
CA LEU A 267 -12.01 -1.44 -0.17
C LEU A 267 -11.76 -2.71 0.67
N PHE A 268 -11.91 -2.62 1.99
CA PHE A 268 -11.62 -3.72 2.92
C PHE A 268 -12.87 -4.43 3.42
N ASP A 269 -14.06 -3.86 3.19
CA ASP A 269 -15.35 -4.40 3.57
C ASP A 269 -16.39 -4.12 2.47
N LEU A 270 -16.68 -5.14 1.69
CA LEU A 270 -17.61 -5.09 0.55
C LEU A 270 -18.96 -5.73 0.88
N THR A 271 -19.33 -5.88 2.14
CA THR A 271 -20.65 -6.40 2.56
C THR A 271 -21.78 -5.46 2.21
N SER A 272 -21.50 -4.16 2.13
CA SER A 272 -22.45 -3.12 1.71
C SER A 272 -21.78 -2.01 0.94
N ILE A 273 -22.59 -1.27 0.18
CA ILE A 273 -22.18 -0.06 -0.54
C ILE A 273 -23.15 1.08 -0.20
N LYS A 274 -22.63 2.30 -0.07
CA LYS A 274 -23.46 3.49 0.10
C LYS A 274 -23.80 4.07 -1.25
N VAL A 275 -25.06 4.39 -1.50
CA VAL A 275 -25.59 4.87 -2.77
C VAL A 275 -26.02 6.32 -2.65
N TYR A 276 -25.61 7.15 -3.60
CA TYR A 276 -25.89 8.58 -3.66
C TYR A 276 -26.46 8.97 -5.04
N THR A 277 -27.26 10.02 -5.05
CA THR A 277 -27.69 10.63 -6.33
C THR A 277 -26.48 11.22 -7.06
N PRO A 278 -26.58 11.50 -8.38
CA PRO A 278 -25.54 12.21 -9.11
C PRO A 278 -25.18 13.59 -8.52
N LYS A 279 -26.08 14.18 -7.75
CA LYS A 279 -25.86 15.45 -7.03
C LYS A 279 -25.19 15.28 -5.67
N GLY A 280 -24.93 14.04 -5.24
CA GLY A 280 -24.23 13.74 -3.98
C GLY A 280 -25.17 13.59 -2.77
N GLU A 281 -26.50 13.49 -2.97
CA GLU A 281 -27.46 13.23 -1.89
C GLU A 281 -27.49 11.74 -1.56
N TYR A 282 -27.42 11.40 -0.28
CA TYR A 282 -27.50 10.00 0.19
C TYR A 282 -28.88 9.40 -0.11
N LEU A 283 -28.91 8.24 -0.76
CA LEU A 283 -30.12 7.48 -1.03
C LEU A 283 -30.31 6.32 -0.04
N CYS A 284 -29.33 5.42 0.03
CA CYS A 284 -29.44 4.20 0.84
C CYS A 284 -28.07 3.53 1.00
N THR A 285 -28.06 2.53 1.88
CA THR A 285 -27.00 1.53 1.95
C THR A 285 -27.54 0.23 1.36
N ALA A 286 -26.98 -0.19 0.23
CA ALA A 286 -27.36 -1.44 -0.44
C ALA A 286 -26.48 -2.58 0.08
N GLU A 287 -27.10 -3.69 0.45
CA GLU A 287 -26.39 -4.87 0.97
C GLU A 287 -26.12 -5.89 -0.13
N HIS A 288 -25.06 -6.64 0.04
CA HIS A 288 -24.72 -7.76 -0.83
C HIS A 288 -25.82 -8.82 -0.79
N VAL A 289 -26.33 -9.16 -1.96
CA VAL A 289 -27.32 -10.24 -2.11
C VAL A 289 -26.55 -11.57 -2.13
N THR A 290 -26.63 -12.32 -1.06
CA THR A 290 -26.19 -13.73 -1.06
C THR A 290 -27.27 -14.58 -1.70
N GLU A 291 -26.93 -15.30 -2.77
CA GLU A 291 -27.82 -16.35 -3.28
C GLU A 291 -28.08 -17.37 -2.18
N THR A 292 -29.33 -17.47 -1.74
CA THR A 292 -29.82 -18.52 -0.82
C THR A 292 -30.03 -19.83 -1.59
#